data_0c40c25e1defacb242ba01b5315e15ff
#
_entry.id   0c40c25e1defacb242ba01b5315e15ff
#
_cell.length_a   1.000
_cell.length_b   1.000
_cell.length_c   1.000
_cell.angle_alpha   90.00
_cell.angle_beta   90.00
_cell.angle_gamma   90.00
#
_symmetry.space_group_name_H-M   'P 1'
#
loop_
_entity.id
_entity.type
_entity.pdbx_description
1 polymer ?
#
loop_
_entity_poly.entity_id
_entity_poly.type
_entity_poly.pdbx_seq_one_letter_code
_entity_poly.pdbx_strand_id
1 'polypeptide(L)'
;MNRIHKYFPEMGINIFWYKEHKRISNISTPNLTELNNNVVLCKKCDLSLSRTNTVFGSGDSNAEIMIVGEAPGKDEDLQGIPFVGRAGKLLTELLDSIHLQRENIFITNTVKCRPPENRNPETQEIDACAYYLDEQIKIIKPKVIILLGKIAADRMLNVDKPITELRGKKFFLKNHSIPVIVFYHPAYILRSPSQKHKAWQDLKFLKEILSPHVN
;
A
#
# COMPACT_ATOMS: atom_id res chain seq x y z
N MET A 1 36.95 26.85 -2.37
CA MET A 1 37.92 25.79 -2.68
C MET A 1 38.30 25.12 -1.35
N ASN A 2 37.85 23.89 -1.12
CA ASN A 2 37.98 23.22 0.18
C ASN A 2 39.42 22.73 0.36
N ARG A 3 40.07 23.03 1.51
CA ARG A 3 41.46 22.70 1.85
C ARG A 3 41.80 21.19 1.77
N ILE A 4 40.84 20.32 1.70
CA ILE A 4 40.98 18.84 1.68
C ILE A 4 41.54 18.35 0.32
N HIS A 5 41.27 19.01 -0.79
CA HIS A 5 41.75 18.60 -2.13
C HIS A 5 43.25 18.67 -2.34
N LYS A 6 43.97 19.37 -1.48
CA LYS A 6 45.43 19.57 -1.63
C LYS A 6 46.26 18.32 -1.28
N TYR A 7 45.68 17.39 -0.49
CA TYR A 7 46.42 16.24 0.04
C TYR A 7 46.16 14.92 -0.68
N PHE A 8 45.20 14.87 -1.61
CA PHE A 8 44.88 13.64 -2.35
C PHE A 8 45.99 13.07 -3.21
N PRO A 9 46.81 13.88 -3.92
CA PRO A 9 47.95 13.36 -4.69
C PRO A 9 49.03 12.74 -3.82
N GLU A 10 49.27 13.28 -2.62
CA GLU A 10 50.27 12.79 -1.68
C GLU A 10 49.85 11.45 -1.03
N MET A 11 48.56 11.15 -1.06
CA MET A 11 47.97 9.87 -0.53
C MET A 11 47.82 8.82 -1.63
N GLY A 12 48.33 9.06 -2.87
CA GLY A 12 48.17 8.13 -3.98
C GLY A 12 46.73 7.99 -4.51
N ILE A 13 45.83 8.90 -4.13
CA ILE A 13 44.43 8.88 -4.54
C ILE A 13 44.32 9.63 -5.86
N ASN A 14 44.04 8.88 -6.94
CA ASN A 14 43.91 9.46 -8.28
C ASN A 14 42.60 10.27 -8.38
N ILE A 15 42.72 11.60 -8.59
CA ILE A 15 41.62 12.57 -8.61
C ILE A 15 40.55 12.25 -9.68
N PHE A 16 40.82 11.34 -10.62
CA PHE A 16 39.85 10.88 -11.62
C PHE A 16 38.62 10.20 -11.04
N TRP A 17 38.67 9.70 -9.81
CA TRP A 17 37.52 9.13 -9.11
C TRP A 17 36.63 10.16 -8.40
N TYR A 18 37.13 11.39 -8.25
CA TYR A 18 36.39 12.51 -7.68
C TYR A 18 35.88 13.49 -8.75
N LYS A 19 35.50 12.98 -9.92
CA LYS A 19 34.52 13.72 -10.70
C LYS A 19 33.27 13.74 -9.85
N GLU A 20 32.92 14.96 -9.40
CA GLU A 20 31.66 15.28 -8.82
C GLU A 20 30.59 14.39 -9.46
N HIS A 21 30.10 13.41 -8.73
CA HIS A 21 28.73 13.06 -8.87
C HIS A 21 28.02 14.38 -8.57
N LYS A 22 27.74 15.18 -9.60
CA LYS A 22 26.67 16.16 -9.52
C LYS A 22 25.61 15.38 -8.78
N ARG A 23 25.37 15.74 -7.51
CA ARG A 23 24.15 15.34 -6.84
C ARG A 23 23.09 15.67 -7.85
N ILE A 24 22.46 14.66 -8.39
CA ILE A 24 21.16 14.79 -9.02
C ILE A 24 20.25 15.15 -7.86
N SER A 25 20.45 16.36 -7.36
CA SER A 25 19.56 17.06 -6.46
C SER A 25 18.45 17.56 -7.36
N ASN A 26 17.52 16.70 -7.65
CA ASN A 26 16.15 16.92 -8.09
C ASN A 26 15.61 15.58 -8.63
N ILE A 27 15.78 14.49 -7.86
CA ILE A 27 14.74 13.48 -7.89
C ILE A 27 13.65 14.11 -7.03
N SER A 28 12.80 14.91 -7.66
CA SER A 28 11.50 15.24 -7.08
C SER A 28 10.87 13.91 -6.72
N THR A 29 10.48 13.71 -5.47
CA THR A 29 9.65 12.55 -5.10
C THR A 29 8.50 12.54 -6.09
N PRO A 30 8.31 11.45 -6.88
CA PRO A 30 7.28 11.42 -7.88
C PRO A 30 5.95 11.77 -7.19
N ASN A 31 5.17 12.67 -7.75
CA ASN A 31 3.82 12.90 -7.27
C ASN A 31 2.94 11.69 -7.65
N LEU A 32 1.76 11.55 -7.03
CA LEU A 32 0.87 10.41 -7.30
C LEU A 32 0.51 10.27 -8.79
N THR A 33 0.43 11.37 -9.53
CA THR A 33 0.12 11.36 -10.97
C THR A 33 1.26 10.74 -11.77
N GLU A 34 2.48 11.15 -11.52
CA GLU A 34 3.67 10.56 -12.16
C GLU A 34 3.84 9.09 -11.82
N LEU A 35 3.61 8.74 -10.55
CA LEU A 35 3.67 7.35 -10.09
C LEU A 35 2.59 6.50 -10.79
N ASN A 36 1.37 7.02 -10.95
CA ASN A 36 0.29 6.34 -11.67
C ASN A 36 0.66 6.13 -13.15
N ASN A 37 1.21 7.13 -13.83
CA ASN A 37 1.67 7.00 -15.21
C ASN A 37 2.71 5.89 -15.35
N ASN A 38 3.64 5.78 -14.39
CA ASN A 38 4.63 4.70 -14.35
C ASN A 38 3.97 3.32 -14.14
N VAL A 39 2.89 3.23 -13.35
CA VAL A 39 2.12 1.99 -13.15
C VAL A 39 1.40 1.59 -14.44
N VAL A 40 0.79 2.52 -15.15
CA VAL A 40 0.11 2.26 -16.43
C VAL A 40 1.04 1.63 -17.45
N LEU A 41 2.27 2.12 -17.53
CA LEU A 41 3.30 1.64 -18.46
C LEU A 41 4.09 0.42 -17.95
N CYS A 42 3.84 -0.02 -16.71
CA CYS A 42 4.64 -1.07 -16.07
C CYS A 42 4.50 -2.44 -16.76
N LYS A 43 5.64 -3.10 -16.96
CA LYS A 43 5.77 -4.47 -17.52
C LYS A 43 6.72 -5.33 -16.69
N LYS A 44 6.80 -5.10 -15.36
CA LYS A 44 7.80 -5.75 -14.49
C LYS A 44 7.44 -7.19 -14.12
N CYS A 45 6.21 -7.66 -14.39
CA CYS A 45 5.78 -9.02 -14.13
C CYS A 45 4.69 -9.43 -15.14
N ASP A 46 4.39 -10.72 -15.19
CA ASP A 46 3.48 -11.32 -16.18
C ASP A 46 2.02 -10.88 -16.01
N LEU A 47 1.64 -10.31 -14.87
CA LEU A 47 0.30 -9.71 -14.70
C LEU A 47 0.04 -8.58 -15.70
N SER A 48 1.09 -7.97 -16.25
CA SER A 48 0.95 -6.95 -17.28
C SER A 48 0.42 -7.48 -18.62
N LEU A 49 0.53 -8.79 -18.87
CA LEU A 49 0.09 -9.44 -20.11
C LEU A 49 -1.40 -9.77 -20.11
N SER A 50 -1.98 -9.96 -18.92
CA SER A 50 -3.37 -10.42 -18.76
C SER A 50 -4.34 -9.38 -18.22
N ARG A 51 -3.85 -8.26 -17.70
CA ARG A 51 -4.70 -7.17 -17.19
C ARG A 51 -5.42 -6.43 -18.33
N THR A 52 -6.63 -5.94 -18.05
CA THR A 52 -7.31 -4.97 -18.90
C THR A 52 -6.83 -3.55 -18.59
N ASN A 53 -6.88 -3.18 -17.31
CA ASN A 53 -6.36 -1.92 -16.79
C ASN A 53 -5.45 -2.15 -15.59
N THR A 54 -4.63 -1.15 -15.31
CA THR A 54 -3.98 -1.05 -13.99
C THR A 54 -4.95 -0.47 -12.98
N VAL A 55 -4.87 -0.94 -11.74
CA VAL A 55 -5.66 -0.44 -10.61
C VAL A 55 -4.69 0.19 -9.61
N PHE A 56 -4.38 1.47 -9.85
CA PHE A 56 -3.37 2.19 -9.07
C PHE A 56 -3.79 2.38 -7.62
N GLY A 57 -4.99 2.86 -7.42
CA GLY A 57 -5.57 3.27 -6.16
C GLY A 57 -6.54 4.42 -6.39
N SER A 58 -7.36 4.73 -5.41
CA SER A 58 -8.31 5.85 -5.46
C SER A 58 -8.57 6.43 -4.09
N GLY A 59 -8.99 7.70 -4.05
CA GLY A 59 -9.31 8.45 -2.83
C GLY A 59 -8.46 9.71 -2.69
N ASP A 60 -8.45 10.27 -1.49
CA ASP A 60 -7.73 11.51 -1.21
C ASP A 60 -6.21 11.28 -1.19
N SER A 61 -5.48 12.13 -1.90
CA SER A 61 -4.00 12.15 -1.89
C SER A 61 -3.41 12.57 -0.53
N ASN A 62 -4.19 13.20 0.32
CA ASN A 62 -3.84 13.61 1.68
C ASN A 62 -4.54 12.76 2.74
N ALA A 63 -5.02 11.57 2.38
CA ALA A 63 -5.78 10.71 3.27
C ALA A 63 -5.01 10.36 4.55
N GLU A 64 -5.65 10.52 5.69
CA GLU A 64 -5.11 10.06 6.98
C GLU A 64 -5.19 8.54 7.13
N ILE A 65 -6.07 7.89 6.37
CA ILE A 65 -6.29 6.45 6.39
C ILE A 65 -5.94 5.87 5.01
N MET A 66 -5.09 4.87 4.99
CA MET A 66 -4.81 4.10 3.79
C MET A 66 -5.31 2.66 3.97
N ILE A 67 -6.06 2.16 2.99
CA ILE A 67 -6.52 0.76 2.96
C ILE A 67 -5.74 0.03 1.88
N VAL A 68 -5.14 -1.11 2.25
CA VAL A 68 -4.38 -1.95 1.33
C VAL A 68 -4.99 -3.35 1.28
N GLY A 69 -5.52 -3.71 0.12
CA GLY A 69 -5.97 -5.06 -0.19
C GLY A 69 -4.87 -5.91 -0.84
N GLU A 70 -5.26 -7.07 -1.33
CA GLU A 70 -4.38 -8.04 -1.97
C GLU A 70 -4.13 -7.68 -3.44
N ALA A 71 -5.15 -7.78 -4.27
CA ALA A 71 -5.09 -7.61 -5.72
C ALA A 71 -6.43 -7.14 -6.28
N PRO A 72 -6.45 -6.53 -7.48
CA PRO A 72 -7.69 -6.23 -8.19
C PRO A 72 -8.45 -7.50 -8.58
N GLY A 73 -9.77 -7.46 -8.47
CA GLY A 73 -10.68 -8.44 -9.05
C GLY A 73 -11.08 -8.08 -10.49
N LYS A 74 -12.05 -8.82 -11.05
CA LYS A 74 -12.53 -8.61 -12.41
C LYS A 74 -13.15 -7.23 -12.63
N ASP A 75 -14.00 -6.80 -11.71
CA ASP A 75 -14.72 -5.52 -11.85
C ASP A 75 -13.73 -4.34 -11.70
N GLU A 76 -12.72 -4.48 -10.83
CA GLU A 76 -11.67 -3.50 -10.63
C GLU A 76 -10.76 -3.40 -11.87
N ASP A 77 -10.40 -4.54 -12.46
CA ASP A 77 -9.59 -4.59 -13.69
C ASP A 77 -10.30 -3.93 -14.88
N LEU A 78 -11.63 -4.11 -14.99
CA LEU A 78 -12.43 -3.48 -16.05
C LEU A 78 -12.54 -1.97 -15.86
N GLN A 79 -12.63 -1.47 -14.62
CA GLN A 79 -12.89 -0.06 -14.32
C GLN A 79 -11.62 0.74 -13.98
N GLY A 80 -10.52 0.07 -13.67
CA GLY A 80 -9.28 0.72 -13.20
C GLY A 80 -9.38 1.30 -11.77
N ILE A 81 -10.43 0.97 -11.01
CA ILE A 81 -10.71 1.52 -9.69
C ILE A 81 -10.73 0.39 -8.66
N PRO A 82 -10.05 0.53 -7.50
CA PRO A 82 -10.02 -0.52 -6.49
C PRO A 82 -11.35 -0.66 -5.76
N PHE A 83 -11.71 -1.88 -5.38
CA PHE A 83 -12.87 -2.18 -4.54
C PHE A 83 -14.20 -1.60 -5.07
N VAL A 84 -14.53 -1.88 -6.32
CA VAL A 84 -15.82 -1.51 -6.98
C VAL A 84 -16.79 -2.68 -7.05
N GLY A 85 -16.32 -3.93 -7.01
CA GLY A 85 -17.14 -5.13 -7.02
C GLY A 85 -17.88 -5.36 -5.70
N ARG A 86 -18.47 -6.55 -5.53
CA ARG A 86 -19.26 -6.92 -4.33
C ARG A 86 -18.50 -6.73 -3.02
N ALA A 87 -17.22 -7.10 -2.98
CA ALA A 87 -16.37 -6.91 -1.80
C ALA A 87 -16.14 -5.42 -1.50
N GLY A 88 -15.99 -4.61 -2.53
CA GLY A 88 -15.82 -3.16 -2.40
C GLY A 88 -17.08 -2.47 -1.89
N LYS A 89 -18.27 -2.88 -2.35
CA LYS A 89 -19.55 -2.36 -1.84
C LYS A 89 -19.68 -2.63 -0.33
N LEU A 90 -19.38 -3.88 0.10
CA LEU A 90 -19.39 -4.18 1.53
C LEU A 90 -18.35 -3.35 2.30
N LEU A 91 -17.15 -3.12 1.74
CA LEU A 91 -16.15 -2.25 2.37
C LEU A 91 -16.70 -0.84 2.59
N THR A 92 -17.36 -0.26 1.57
CA THR A 92 -17.98 1.06 1.66
C THR A 92 -19.05 1.09 2.76
N GLU A 93 -19.97 0.10 2.81
CA GLU A 93 -20.99 -0.01 3.86
C GLU A 93 -20.38 -0.11 5.28
N LEU A 94 -19.28 -0.86 5.42
CA LEU A 94 -18.58 -0.99 6.69
C LEU A 94 -17.93 0.34 7.12
N LEU A 95 -17.32 1.08 6.22
CA LEU A 95 -16.75 2.41 6.49
C LEU A 95 -17.82 3.43 6.85
N ASP A 96 -18.92 3.46 6.10
CA ASP A 96 -20.06 4.35 6.32
C ASP A 96 -20.68 4.11 7.70
N SER A 97 -20.73 2.85 8.18
CA SER A 97 -21.27 2.50 9.51
C SER A 97 -20.50 3.15 10.67
N ILE A 98 -19.30 3.65 10.44
CA ILE A 98 -18.48 4.38 11.42
C ILE A 98 -18.21 5.83 11.00
N HIS A 99 -18.97 6.33 10.02
CA HIS A 99 -18.90 7.69 9.49
C HIS A 99 -17.58 8.02 8.77
N LEU A 100 -16.92 7.04 8.20
CA LEU A 100 -15.75 7.23 7.34
C LEU A 100 -16.19 7.20 5.87
N GLN A 101 -16.12 8.34 5.21
CA GLN A 101 -16.42 8.46 3.77
C GLN A 101 -15.26 7.90 2.94
N ARG A 102 -15.61 7.09 1.93
CA ARG A 102 -14.63 6.43 1.06
C ARG A 102 -13.72 7.43 0.34
N GLU A 103 -14.25 8.60 0.00
CA GLU A 103 -13.57 9.67 -0.72
C GLU A 103 -12.41 10.28 0.10
N ASN A 104 -12.50 10.24 1.42
CA ASN A 104 -11.50 10.76 2.35
C ASN A 104 -10.41 9.74 2.72
N ILE A 105 -10.46 8.54 2.12
CA ILE A 105 -9.56 7.43 2.39
C ILE A 105 -8.82 7.09 1.09
N PHE A 106 -7.54 6.74 1.16
CA PHE A 106 -6.85 6.20 0.00
C PHE A 106 -6.91 4.67 0.00
N ILE A 107 -7.48 4.09 -1.04
CA ILE A 107 -7.66 2.64 -1.16
C ILE A 107 -6.81 2.11 -2.30
N THR A 108 -6.04 1.05 -2.05
CA THR A 108 -5.15 0.41 -3.03
C THR A 108 -4.99 -1.08 -2.75
N ASN A 109 -4.10 -1.75 -3.48
CA ASN A 109 -3.74 -3.15 -3.29
C ASN A 109 -2.22 -3.34 -3.30
N THR A 110 -1.74 -4.49 -2.84
CA THR A 110 -0.31 -4.85 -2.90
C THR A 110 0.19 -4.98 -4.33
N VAL A 111 -0.62 -5.51 -5.25
CA VAL A 111 -0.34 -5.50 -6.70
C VAL A 111 -1.35 -4.61 -7.43
N LYS A 112 -0.90 -4.01 -8.55
CA LYS A 112 -1.70 -3.05 -9.33
C LYS A 112 -2.38 -3.67 -10.56
N CYS A 113 -2.20 -4.97 -10.76
CA CYS A 113 -2.74 -5.72 -11.88
C CYS A 113 -3.51 -6.93 -11.36
N ARG A 114 -4.57 -7.32 -12.08
CA ARG A 114 -5.38 -8.50 -11.73
C ARG A 114 -4.65 -9.78 -12.06
N PRO A 115 -4.49 -10.72 -11.12
CA PRO A 115 -4.00 -12.07 -11.43
C PRO A 115 -5.03 -12.87 -12.25
N PRO A 116 -4.59 -13.74 -13.18
CA PRO A 116 -5.47 -14.63 -13.92
C PRO A 116 -6.41 -15.41 -12.98
N GLU A 117 -7.67 -15.57 -13.40
CA GLU A 117 -8.72 -16.30 -12.65
C GLU A 117 -8.93 -15.79 -11.20
N ASN A 118 -8.49 -14.57 -10.88
CA ASN A 118 -8.43 -13.99 -9.52
C ASN A 118 -7.69 -14.90 -8.52
N ARG A 119 -6.64 -15.62 -8.97
CA ARG A 119 -5.75 -16.33 -8.04
C ARG A 119 -5.03 -15.36 -7.12
N ASN A 120 -4.48 -15.85 -6.05
CA ASN A 120 -3.58 -15.05 -5.24
C ASN A 120 -2.35 -14.63 -6.06
N PRO A 121 -1.84 -13.40 -5.90
CA PRO A 121 -0.59 -12.99 -6.54
C PRO A 121 0.59 -13.80 -6.00
N GLU A 122 1.52 -14.12 -6.88
CA GLU A 122 2.76 -14.81 -6.53
C GLU A 122 3.74 -13.85 -5.83
N THR A 123 4.68 -14.42 -5.08
CA THR A 123 5.70 -13.62 -4.37
C THR A 123 6.47 -12.72 -5.33
N GLN A 124 6.86 -13.24 -6.50
CA GLN A 124 7.58 -12.47 -7.51
C GLN A 124 6.75 -11.30 -8.06
N GLU A 125 5.44 -11.47 -8.23
CA GLU A 125 4.52 -10.42 -8.70
C GLU A 125 4.36 -9.33 -7.63
N ILE A 126 4.25 -9.73 -6.35
CA ILE A 126 4.19 -8.81 -5.23
C ILE A 126 5.50 -8.01 -5.12
N ASP A 127 6.65 -8.67 -5.22
CA ASP A 127 7.96 -8.02 -5.12
C ASP A 127 8.22 -7.06 -6.28
N ALA A 128 7.85 -7.42 -7.49
CA ALA A 128 7.94 -6.55 -8.66
C ALA A 128 7.07 -5.30 -8.54
N CYS A 129 5.96 -5.39 -7.79
CA CYS A 129 4.99 -4.30 -7.59
C CYS A 129 5.24 -3.48 -6.33
N ALA A 130 6.07 -3.98 -5.40
CA ALA A 130 6.28 -3.41 -4.06
C ALA A 130 6.67 -1.93 -4.07
N TYR A 131 7.57 -1.54 -4.99
CA TYR A 131 8.03 -0.15 -5.15
C TYR A 131 6.86 0.84 -5.24
N TYR A 132 5.82 0.50 -6.00
CA TYR A 132 4.69 1.41 -6.20
C TYR A 132 3.88 1.63 -4.93
N LEU A 133 3.69 0.60 -4.12
CA LEU A 133 2.99 0.73 -2.83
C LEU A 133 3.84 1.52 -1.83
N ASP A 134 5.14 1.26 -1.77
CA ASP A 134 6.06 1.97 -0.90
C ASP A 134 6.10 3.48 -1.22
N GLU A 135 6.13 3.84 -2.51
CA GLU A 135 6.06 5.25 -2.93
C GLU A 135 4.70 5.89 -2.63
N GLN A 136 3.59 5.15 -2.80
CA GLN A 136 2.26 5.64 -2.39
C GLN A 136 2.23 5.98 -0.90
N ILE A 137 2.79 5.12 -0.04
CA ILE A 137 2.85 5.36 1.41
C ILE A 137 3.71 6.60 1.73
N LYS A 138 4.85 6.76 1.06
CA LYS A 138 5.74 7.92 1.24
C LYS A 138 5.12 9.24 0.81
N ILE A 139 4.32 9.23 -0.28
CA ILE A 139 3.66 10.42 -0.80
C ILE A 139 2.47 10.80 0.08
N ILE A 140 1.59 9.84 0.38
CA ILE A 140 0.34 10.06 1.11
C ILE A 140 0.59 10.31 2.61
N LYS A 141 1.57 9.60 3.21
CA LYS A 141 1.93 9.70 4.63
C LYS A 141 0.74 9.47 5.56
N PRO A 142 0.01 8.37 5.41
CA PRO A 142 -1.18 8.13 6.20
C PRO A 142 -0.85 8.02 7.69
N LYS A 143 -1.80 8.40 8.56
CA LYS A 143 -1.69 8.22 10.02
C LYS A 143 -1.96 6.79 10.46
N VAL A 144 -2.69 6.00 9.64
CA VAL A 144 -2.95 4.58 9.89
C VAL A 144 -3.11 3.83 8.57
N ILE A 145 -2.62 2.59 8.54
CA ILE A 145 -2.81 1.66 7.42
C ILE A 145 -3.69 0.49 7.86
N ILE A 146 -4.72 0.18 7.08
CA ILE A 146 -5.60 -0.97 7.26
C ILE A 146 -5.27 -2.01 6.21
N LEU A 147 -4.88 -3.21 6.63
CA LEU A 147 -4.58 -4.33 5.74
C LEU A 147 -5.80 -5.25 5.67
N LEU A 148 -6.31 -5.49 4.46
CA LEU A 148 -7.47 -6.34 4.23
C LEU A 148 -7.03 -7.76 3.82
N GLY A 149 -7.12 -8.69 4.77
CA GLY A 149 -6.83 -10.10 4.56
C GLY A 149 -5.39 -10.50 4.86
N LYS A 150 -5.13 -11.83 4.79
CA LYS A 150 -3.84 -12.42 5.17
C LYS A 150 -2.72 -11.98 4.24
N ILE A 151 -2.92 -11.99 2.92
CA ILE A 151 -1.86 -11.72 1.94
C ILE A 151 -1.32 -10.29 2.09
N ALA A 152 -2.20 -9.30 2.24
CA ALA A 152 -1.76 -7.93 2.52
C ALA A 152 -1.01 -7.84 3.86
N ALA A 153 -1.48 -8.56 4.88
CA ALA A 153 -0.83 -8.59 6.19
C ALA A 153 0.55 -9.24 6.15
N ASP A 154 0.67 -10.42 5.55
CA ASP A 154 1.95 -11.14 5.44
C ASP A 154 2.99 -10.30 4.72
N ARG A 155 2.60 -9.65 3.61
CA ARG A 155 3.49 -8.80 2.83
C ARG A 155 3.96 -7.57 3.60
N MET A 156 3.03 -6.85 4.20
CA MET A 156 3.32 -5.54 4.81
C MET A 156 3.99 -5.66 6.18
N LEU A 157 3.65 -6.72 6.94
CA LEU A 157 4.19 -6.94 8.27
C LEU A 157 5.37 -7.94 8.29
N ASN A 158 5.61 -8.64 7.17
CA ASN A 158 6.60 -9.71 7.06
C ASN A 158 6.39 -10.78 8.15
N VAL A 159 5.17 -11.27 8.29
CA VAL A 159 4.77 -12.28 9.28
C VAL A 159 4.04 -13.42 8.58
N ASP A 160 4.21 -14.63 9.08
CA ASP A 160 3.40 -15.79 8.68
C ASP A 160 2.61 -16.29 9.90
N LYS A 161 1.47 -15.62 10.14
CA LYS A 161 0.55 -15.94 11.24
C LYS A 161 -0.88 -16.01 10.72
N PRO A 162 -1.74 -16.83 11.35
CA PRO A 162 -3.16 -16.82 11.06
C PRO A 162 -3.75 -15.41 11.24
N ILE A 163 -4.63 -15.01 10.33
CA ILE A 163 -5.26 -13.68 10.41
C ILE A 163 -6.00 -13.46 11.74
N THR A 164 -6.49 -14.53 12.35
CA THR A 164 -7.14 -14.49 13.67
C THR A 164 -6.23 -14.02 14.79
N GLU A 165 -4.92 -14.20 14.64
CA GLU A 165 -3.92 -13.72 15.59
C GLU A 165 -3.46 -12.30 15.33
N LEU A 166 -3.67 -11.81 14.10
CA LEU A 166 -3.25 -10.47 13.66
C LEU A 166 -4.33 -9.41 13.92
N ARG A 167 -5.61 -9.81 13.86
CA ARG A 167 -6.73 -8.90 14.09
C ARG A 167 -6.78 -8.40 15.53
N GLY A 168 -7.34 -7.21 15.71
CA GLY A 168 -7.50 -6.59 17.04
C GLY A 168 -6.18 -6.21 17.71
N LYS A 169 -5.10 -6.13 16.96
CA LYS A 169 -3.78 -5.73 17.41
C LYS A 169 -3.24 -4.59 16.55
N LYS A 170 -2.45 -3.74 17.18
CA LYS A 170 -1.73 -2.64 16.53
C LYS A 170 -0.30 -3.10 16.24
N PHE A 171 0.09 -2.98 14.98
CA PHE A 171 1.45 -3.19 14.50
C PHE A 171 2.03 -1.86 14.04
N PHE A 172 3.30 -1.87 13.65
CA PHE A 172 3.94 -0.73 13.00
C PHE A 172 4.60 -1.18 11.71
N LEU A 173 4.48 -0.38 10.67
CA LEU A 173 5.16 -0.65 9.41
C LEU A 173 6.67 -0.55 9.63
N LYS A 174 7.40 -1.57 9.18
CA LYS A 174 8.86 -1.58 9.25
C LYS A 174 9.42 -0.32 8.57
N ASN A 175 10.36 0.36 9.23
CA ASN A 175 10.95 1.63 8.80
C ASN A 175 10.01 2.86 8.81
N HIS A 176 8.78 2.72 9.29
CA HIS A 176 7.85 3.82 9.46
C HIS A 176 7.17 3.70 10.83
N SER A 177 6.95 4.81 11.50
CA SER A 177 6.18 4.82 12.75
C SER A 177 4.66 4.80 12.51
N ILE A 178 4.21 4.34 11.34
CA ILE A 178 2.81 4.32 10.96
C ILE A 178 2.13 3.11 11.60
N PRO A 179 1.07 3.31 12.38
CA PRO A 179 0.24 2.23 12.91
C PRO A 179 -0.40 1.43 11.78
N VAL A 180 -0.40 0.11 11.94
CA VAL A 180 -1.00 -0.85 11.02
C VAL A 180 -1.97 -1.74 11.77
N ILE A 181 -3.15 -1.94 11.22
CA ILE A 181 -4.17 -2.86 11.75
C ILE A 181 -4.62 -3.81 10.64
N VAL A 182 -5.06 -5.00 11.04
CA VAL A 182 -5.45 -6.06 10.11
C VAL A 182 -6.93 -6.38 10.28
N PHE A 183 -7.66 -6.35 9.16
CA PHE A 183 -9.06 -6.69 9.07
C PHE A 183 -9.26 -7.97 8.24
N TYR A 184 -10.38 -8.65 8.42
CA TYR A 184 -10.80 -9.62 7.42
C TYR A 184 -11.03 -8.95 6.07
N HIS A 185 -10.64 -9.64 5.00
CA HIS A 185 -10.99 -9.19 3.66
C HIS A 185 -12.53 -9.22 3.48
N PRO A 186 -13.16 -8.18 2.90
CA PRO A 186 -14.61 -8.15 2.73
C PRO A 186 -15.17 -9.35 1.96
N ALA A 187 -14.44 -9.87 0.97
CA ALA A 187 -14.83 -11.07 0.24
C ALA A 187 -14.93 -12.31 1.14
N TYR A 188 -14.12 -12.41 2.18
CA TYR A 188 -14.25 -13.48 3.19
C TYR A 188 -15.54 -13.33 3.99
N ILE A 189 -15.89 -12.12 4.41
CA ILE A 189 -17.12 -11.83 5.16
C ILE A 189 -18.36 -12.16 4.32
N LEU A 190 -18.33 -11.86 3.01
CA LEU A 190 -19.42 -12.24 2.08
C LEU A 190 -19.61 -13.76 1.98
N ARG A 191 -18.53 -14.54 1.99
CA ARG A 191 -18.60 -16.01 2.00
C ARG A 191 -18.94 -16.60 3.35
N SER A 192 -18.67 -15.88 4.43
CA SER A 192 -18.88 -16.33 5.82
C SER A 192 -19.60 -15.25 6.63
N PRO A 193 -20.93 -15.07 6.42
CA PRO A 193 -21.70 -13.99 7.06
C PRO A 193 -21.68 -14.04 8.60
N SER A 194 -21.46 -15.21 9.20
CA SER A 194 -21.28 -15.37 10.65
C SER A 194 -20.08 -14.58 11.20
N GLN A 195 -19.15 -14.14 10.35
CA GLN A 195 -17.99 -13.36 10.75
C GLN A 195 -18.23 -11.84 10.77
N LYS A 196 -19.44 -11.37 10.42
CA LYS A 196 -19.78 -9.93 10.43
C LYS A 196 -19.54 -9.27 11.79
N HIS A 197 -19.81 -9.98 12.88
CA HIS A 197 -19.56 -9.47 14.22
C HIS A 197 -18.07 -9.16 14.48
N LYS A 198 -17.16 -9.95 13.87
CA LYS A 198 -15.72 -9.70 13.97
C LYS A 198 -15.30 -8.49 13.14
N ALA A 199 -15.89 -8.27 11.96
CA ALA A 199 -15.69 -7.06 11.20
C ALA A 199 -16.10 -5.81 12.00
N TRP A 200 -17.23 -5.89 12.72
CA TRP A 200 -17.68 -4.82 13.62
C TRP A 200 -16.68 -4.56 14.76
N GLN A 201 -16.08 -5.61 15.33
CA GLN A 201 -15.03 -5.45 16.35
C GLN A 201 -13.80 -4.73 15.78
N ASP A 202 -13.39 -5.05 14.54
CA ASP A 202 -12.28 -4.39 13.87
C ASP A 202 -12.56 -2.90 13.65
N LEU A 203 -13.79 -2.55 13.24
CA LEU A 203 -14.19 -1.16 13.06
C LEU A 203 -14.21 -0.38 14.38
N LYS A 204 -14.66 -0.99 15.48
CA LYS A 204 -14.58 -0.35 16.81
C LYS A 204 -13.13 -0.09 17.21
N PHE A 205 -12.25 -1.06 16.98
CA PHE A 205 -10.83 -0.91 17.25
C PHE A 205 -10.19 0.20 16.41
N LEU A 206 -10.57 0.33 15.13
CA LEU A 206 -10.15 1.47 14.29
C LEU A 206 -10.59 2.79 14.91
N LYS A 207 -11.84 2.91 15.36
CA LYS A 207 -12.32 4.15 16.00
C LYS A 207 -11.52 4.52 17.24
N GLU A 208 -11.12 3.55 18.07
CA GLU A 208 -10.27 3.78 19.24
C GLU A 208 -8.89 4.34 18.84
N ILE A 209 -8.30 3.81 17.73
CA ILE A 209 -7.01 4.29 17.21
C ILE A 209 -7.11 5.71 16.63
N LEU A 210 -8.23 6.03 15.99
CA LEU A 210 -8.45 7.35 15.38
C LEU A 210 -8.89 8.42 16.38
N SER A 211 -9.48 8.02 17.51
CA SER A 211 -9.87 8.96 18.55
C SER A 211 -8.62 9.60 19.15
N PRO A 212 -8.53 10.95 19.23
CA PRO A 212 -7.45 11.57 19.96
C PRO A 212 -7.52 11.08 21.42
N HIS A 213 -6.40 10.59 21.95
CA HIS A 213 -6.31 10.26 23.37
C HIS A 213 -6.62 11.56 24.14
N VAL A 214 -7.81 11.64 24.69
CA VAL A 214 -8.12 12.63 25.72
C VAL A 214 -7.33 12.19 26.96
N ASN A 215 -6.14 12.76 27.15
CA ASN A 215 -5.41 12.71 28.40
C ASN A 215 -6.00 13.75 29.37
#